data_0b4a1460a02b151233a5eaca80c34602
#
_entry.id   0b4a1460a02b151233a5eaca80c34602
#
_cell.length_a   1.000
_cell.length_b   1.000
_cell.length_c   1.000
_cell.angle_alpha   90.00
_cell.angle_beta   90.00
_cell.angle_gamma   90.00
#
_symmetry.space_group_name_H-M   'P 1'
#
loop_
_entity.id
_entity.type
_entity.pdbx_description
1 polymer ?
#
loop_
_entity_poly.entity_id
_entity_poly.type
_entity_poly.pdbx_seq_one_letter_code
_entity_poly.pdbx_strand_id
1 'polypeptide(L)'
;MNGVFGAVQLVAYGTTNLPPSSTALLKKNKMSSADSTFKRFVEVGRVVLLKSGPFSGKIAVIAEIIDHNRAIIDGPTTGVTRQSFPYKHLTLTPLTLTKLPRGAGSGVIKKELEKEAIVERWDKSSWAQKRAALEKRRSLNDFGRFGVMLAKKARRDAVRKSVFKAKKST
;
A
#
# COMPACT_ATOMS: atom_id res chain seq x y z
N MET A 1 -65.51 -58.67 1.97
CA MET A 1 -65.60 -57.70 3.07
C MET A 1 -64.38 -56.79 2.98
N ASN A 2 -64.32 -55.92 2.10
CA ASN A 2 -63.13 -55.08 2.02
C ASN A 2 -63.42 -53.92 1.15
N GLY A 3 -63.57 -52.75 1.74
CA GLY A 3 -63.81 -51.54 1.09
C GLY A 3 -62.53 -50.96 0.51
N VAL A 4 -62.56 -50.69 -0.78
CA VAL A 4 -61.49 -50.00 -1.47
C VAL A 4 -61.92 -48.54 -1.61
N PHE A 5 -61.30 -47.66 -0.89
CA PHE A 5 -61.46 -46.23 -1.10
C PHE A 5 -60.36 -45.73 -2.07
N GLY A 6 -60.86 -45.32 -3.23
CA GLY A 6 -60.05 -44.72 -4.26
C GLY A 6 -59.53 -43.34 -3.85
N ALA A 7 -58.24 -43.14 -3.96
CA ALA A 7 -57.57 -41.87 -3.77
C ALA A 7 -57.80 -41.01 -5.02
N VAL A 8 -58.44 -39.88 -4.84
CA VAL A 8 -58.60 -38.84 -5.89
C VAL A 8 -57.29 -38.09 -6.04
N GLN A 9 -56.73 -38.22 -7.20
CA GLN A 9 -55.49 -37.53 -7.58
C GLN A 9 -55.75 -36.07 -7.91
N LEU A 10 -55.39 -35.18 -6.99
CA LEU A 10 -55.42 -33.74 -7.22
C LEU A 10 -54.27 -33.34 -8.13
N VAL A 11 -54.58 -33.00 -9.35
CA VAL A 11 -53.65 -32.39 -10.32
C VAL A 11 -53.33 -30.98 -9.84
N ALA A 12 -52.11 -30.82 -9.32
CA ALA A 12 -51.59 -29.49 -8.97
C ALA A 12 -51.22 -28.74 -10.25
N TYR A 13 -51.97 -27.70 -10.51
CA TYR A 13 -51.67 -26.72 -11.58
C TYR A 13 -50.37 -26.00 -11.26
N GLY A 14 -49.58 -25.89 -12.30
CA GLY A 14 -48.22 -25.39 -12.27
C GLY A 14 -48.04 -24.03 -11.56
N THR A 15 -47.11 -24.02 -10.67
CA THR A 15 -46.52 -22.79 -10.13
C THR A 15 -45.79 -22.05 -11.25
N THR A 16 -46.35 -20.96 -11.69
CA THR A 16 -45.66 -20.02 -12.58
C THR A 16 -44.38 -19.54 -11.92
N ASN A 17 -43.27 -19.90 -12.52
CA ASN A 17 -41.95 -19.33 -12.20
C ASN A 17 -42.00 -17.82 -12.51
N LEU A 18 -42.36 -17.03 -11.52
CA LEU A 18 -42.03 -15.62 -11.51
C LEU A 18 -40.52 -15.48 -11.38
N PRO A 19 -39.87 -14.76 -12.28
CA PRO A 19 -38.44 -14.45 -12.08
C PRO A 19 -38.33 -13.68 -10.75
N PRO A 20 -37.23 -13.93 -9.98
CA PRO A 20 -37.01 -13.20 -8.75
C PRO A 20 -37.00 -11.71 -9.12
N SER A 21 -37.93 -10.98 -8.50
CA SER A 21 -37.98 -9.53 -8.60
C SER A 21 -36.55 -9.02 -8.41
N SER A 22 -36.08 -8.28 -9.36
CA SER A 22 -34.84 -7.53 -9.31
C SER A 22 -34.93 -6.58 -8.11
N THR A 23 -34.75 -7.14 -6.93
CA THR A 23 -34.29 -6.38 -5.78
C THR A 23 -32.92 -5.88 -6.21
N ALA A 24 -32.97 -4.82 -7.00
CA ALA A 24 -31.83 -4.08 -7.42
C ALA A 24 -30.88 -4.03 -6.23
N LEU A 25 -29.71 -4.60 -6.41
CA LEU A 25 -28.55 -4.26 -5.62
C LEU A 25 -28.46 -2.73 -5.66
N LEU A 26 -29.11 -2.08 -4.73
CA LEU A 26 -28.79 -0.74 -4.32
C LEU A 26 -27.35 -0.85 -3.82
N LYS A 27 -26.40 -0.83 -4.78
CA LYS A 27 -25.05 -0.40 -4.50
C LYS A 27 -25.26 0.90 -3.75
N LYS A 28 -25.14 0.85 -2.43
CA LYS A 28 -24.93 2.04 -1.62
C LYS A 28 -23.77 2.76 -2.31
N ASN A 29 -24.10 3.68 -3.18
CA ASN A 29 -23.20 4.73 -3.58
C ASN A 29 -22.88 5.41 -2.26
N LYS A 30 -21.78 4.96 -1.64
CA LYS A 30 -21.11 5.69 -0.59
C LYS A 30 -20.85 7.03 -1.24
N MET A 31 -21.70 8.01 -0.94
CA MET A 31 -21.45 9.38 -1.32
C MET A 31 -20.02 9.63 -0.91
N SER A 32 -19.16 9.80 -1.89
CA SER A 32 -17.78 10.18 -1.67
C SER A 32 -17.85 11.48 -0.86
N SER A 33 -17.57 11.40 0.42
CA SER A 33 -17.13 12.57 1.17
C SER A 33 -16.09 13.20 0.26
N ALA A 34 -16.29 14.46 -0.12
CA ALA A 34 -15.44 15.19 -1.05
C ALA A 34 -13.97 14.77 -0.80
N ASP A 35 -13.40 14.03 -1.75
CA ASP A 35 -12.07 13.43 -1.57
C ASP A 35 -11.12 14.57 -1.29
N SER A 36 -10.73 14.73 -0.02
CA SER A 36 -9.80 15.77 0.34
C SER A 36 -8.54 15.55 -0.50
N THR A 37 -8.06 16.59 -1.13
CA THR A 37 -6.83 16.58 -1.94
C THR A 37 -5.63 16.06 -1.15
N PHE A 38 -5.70 16.17 0.17
CA PHE A 38 -4.69 15.68 1.10
C PHE A 38 -5.01 14.24 1.55
N LYS A 39 -4.16 13.31 1.11
CA LYS A 39 -4.27 11.87 1.47
C LYS A 39 -3.43 11.47 2.68
N ARG A 40 -2.54 12.35 3.14
CA ARG A 40 -1.59 12.07 4.23
C ARG A 40 -1.52 13.26 5.15
N PHE A 41 -1.78 13.01 6.42
CA PHE A 41 -1.76 14.03 7.46
C PHE A 41 -0.58 13.82 8.41
N VAL A 42 -0.14 14.90 9.03
CA VAL A 42 0.81 14.86 10.13
C VAL A 42 0.04 14.45 11.38
N GLU A 43 0.36 13.28 11.88
CA GLU A 43 -0.26 12.71 13.08
C GLU A 43 0.76 11.92 13.87
N VAL A 44 0.52 11.72 15.16
CA VAL A 44 1.34 10.85 16.01
C VAL A 44 1.22 9.42 15.50
N GLY A 45 2.35 8.72 15.39
CA GLY A 45 2.39 7.38 14.79
C GLY A 45 2.56 7.36 13.27
N ARG A 46 2.55 8.50 12.58
CA ARG A 46 2.84 8.56 11.15
C ARG A 46 4.29 8.17 10.88
N VAL A 47 4.49 7.21 9.97
CA VAL A 47 5.82 6.86 9.47
C VAL A 47 6.25 7.91 8.43
N VAL A 48 7.45 8.44 8.57
CA VAL A 48 8.02 9.48 7.72
C VAL A 48 9.35 9.04 7.13
N LEU A 49 9.64 9.52 5.94
CA LEU A 49 10.92 9.35 5.28
C LEU A 49 11.74 10.63 5.39
N LEU A 50 12.97 10.52 5.84
CA LEU A 50 13.91 11.64 5.97
C LEU A 50 14.53 11.97 4.61
N LYS A 51 14.45 13.25 4.20
CA LYS A 51 15.00 13.73 2.92
C LYS A 51 16.44 14.21 3.03
N SER A 52 16.78 14.82 4.15
CA SER A 52 18.08 15.46 4.35
C SER A 52 18.63 15.18 5.75
N GLY A 53 19.89 15.54 5.94
CA GLY A 53 20.62 15.29 7.18
C GLY A 53 21.34 13.95 7.20
N PRO A 54 21.97 13.60 8.32
CA PRO A 54 22.79 12.38 8.46
C PRO A 54 21.97 11.10 8.32
N PHE A 55 20.65 11.16 8.55
CA PHE A 55 19.74 10.03 8.42
C PHE A 55 18.92 10.06 7.12
N SER A 56 19.38 10.81 6.11
CA SER A 56 18.70 10.87 4.82
C SER A 56 18.45 9.49 4.23
N GLY A 57 17.23 9.25 3.78
CA GLY A 57 16.83 7.96 3.21
C GLY A 57 16.26 6.95 4.20
N LYS A 58 16.43 7.16 5.51
CA LYS A 58 15.85 6.32 6.56
C LYS A 58 14.41 6.69 6.87
N ILE A 59 13.65 5.75 7.40
CA ILE A 59 12.31 5.97 7.92
C ILE A 59 12.35 6.18 9.43
N ALA A 60 11.43 6.97 9.93
CA ALA A 60 11.21 7.22 11.36
C ALA A 60 9.72 7.37 11.63
N VAL A 61 9.32 7.44 12.88
CA VAL A 61 7.93 7.63 13.32
C VAL A 61 7.80 8.99 14.01
N ILE A 62 6.71 9.68 13.78
CA ILE A 62 6.38 10.90 14.54
C ILE A 62 5.88 10.46 15.94
N ALA A 63 6.70 10.72 16.94
CA ALA A 63 6.36 10.43 18.32
C ALA A 63 5.48 11.53 18.94
N GLU A 64 5.73 12.79 18.58
CA GLU A 64 5.01 13.95 19.06
C GLU A 64 5.08 15.12 18.09
N ILE A 65 4.04 15.94 18.08
CA ILE A 65 3.97 17.18 17.31
C ILE A 65 4.31 18.33 18.26
N ILE A 66 5.38 19.08 17.97
CA ILE A 66 5.82 20.21 18.79
C ILE A 66 5.07 21.47 18.36
N ASP A 67 5.21 21.83 17.08
CA ASP A 67 4.63 23.03 16.49
C ASP A 67 4.29 22.82 15.00
N HIS A 68 3.91 23.90 14.32
CA HIS A 68 3.56 23.84 12.87
C HIS A 68 4.74 23.50 11.98
N ASN A 69 5.98 23.61 12.44
CA ASN A 69 7.18 23.45 11.65
C ASN A 69 7.98 22.21 12.00
N ARG A 70 7.81 21.64 13.22
CA ARG A 70 8.65 20.59 13.76
C ARG A 70 7.86 19.52 14.48
N ALA A 71 8.36 18.29 14.39
CA ALA A 71 7.91 17.16 15.19
C ALA A 71 9.10 16.44 15.83
N ILE A 72 8.84 15.74 16.93
CA ILE A 72 9.77 14.76 17.47
C ILE A 72 9.63 13.48 16.65
N ILE A 73 10.73 13.06 16.07
CA ILE A 73 10.82 11.80 15.33
C ILE A 73 11.69 10.81 16.09
N ASP A 74 11.39 9.54 15.91
CA ASP A 74 12.17 8.44 16.50
C ASP A 74 12.13 7.22 15.56
N GLY A 75 13.26 6.53 15.40
CA GLY A 75 13.36 5.36 14.54
C GLY A 75 14.32 4.32 15.11
N PRO A 76 13.97 3.69 16.24
CA PRO A 76 14.86 2.78 16.94
C PRO A 76 15.28 1.55 16.11
N THR A 77 14.44 1.11 15.19
CA THR A 77 14.74 -0.03 14.28
C THR A 77 15.61 0.36 13.09
N THR A 78 15.60 1.63 12.70
CA THR A 78 16.34 2.17 11.55
C THR A 78 17.60 2.94 11.95
N GLY A 79 17.85 3.04 13.25
CA GLY A 79 19.00 3.78 13.80
C GLY A 79 18.87 5.30 13.64
N VAL A 80 17.63 5.82 13.67
CA VAL A 80 17.37 7.25 13.77
C VAL A 80 17.17 7.58 15.24
N THR A 81 18.03 8.43 15.79
CA THR A 81 17.93 8.90 17.18
C THR A 81 16.72 9.80 17.35
N ARG A 82 16.12 9.77 18.55
CA ARG A 82 15.02 10.66 18.93
C ARG A 82 15.48 12.10 18.88
N GLN A 83 14.83 12.91 18.06
CA GLN A 83 15.20 14.30 17.85
C GLN A 83 14.05 15.13 17.31
N SER A 84 14.11 16.45 17.51
CA SER A 84 13.24 17.42 16.84
C SER A 84 13.65 17.58 15.40
N PHE A 85 12.70 17.46 14.46
CA PHE A 85 12.99 17.52 13.04
C PHE A 85 11.95 18.35 12.27
N PRO A 86 12.37 19.21 11.33
CA PRO A 86 11.45 20.07 10.60
C PRO A 86 10.68 19.32 9.52
N TYR A 87 9.39 19.59 9.38
CA TYR A 87 8.53 18.95 8.35
C TYR A 87 9.00 19.18 6.93
N LYS A 88 9.68 20.30 6.66
CA LYS A 88 10.26 20.64 5.37
C LYS A 88 11.21 19.55 4.85
N HIS A 89 11.88 18.85 5.75
CA HIS A 89 12.82 17.79 5.45
C HIS A 89 12.24 16.37 5.64
N LEU A 90 10.95 16.26 5.89
CA LEU A 90 10.21 15.00 5.98
C LEU A 90 9.36 14.75 4.73
N THR A 91 9.10 13.48 4.47
CA THR A 91 8.07 13.06 3.52
C THR A 91 7.14 12.09 4.21
N LEU A 92 5.86 12.40 4.23
CA LEU A 92 4.85 11.55 4.84
C LEU A 92 4.64 10.28 4.02
N THR A 93 4.68 9.13 4.66
CA THR A 93 4.35 7.85 4.04
C THR A 93 2.87 7.49 4.26
N PRO A 94 2.32 6.51 3.54
CA PRO A 94 0.97 6.01 3.80
C PRO A 94 0.87 5.12 5.05
N LEU A 95 1.99 4.79 5.68
CA LEU A 95 2.05 3.91 6.84
C LEU A 95 1.83 4.70 8.13
N THR A 96 1.01 4.18 9.02
CA THR A 96 0.73 4.74 10.35
C THR A 96 0.69 3.65 11.41
N LEU A 97 1.16 3.97 12.59
CA LEU A 97 0.97 3.19 13.82
C LEU A 97 -0.24 3.74 14.56
N THR A 98 -1.33 3.00 14.59
CA THR A 98 -2.61 3.49 15.16
C THR A 98 -2.68 3.48 16.68
N LYS A 99 -1.83 2.69 17.32
CA LYS A 99 -1.87 2.46 18.79
C LYS A 99 -0.76 3.18 19.55
N LEU A 100 -0.12 4.18 18.95
CA LEU A 100 0.98 4.88 19.60
C LEU A 100 0.46 6.03 20.46
N PRO A 101 0.74 6.06 21.78
CA PRO A 101 0.42 7.21 22.63
C PRO A 101 1.32 8.41 22.27
N ARG A 102 0.83 9.62 22.58
CA ARG A 102 1.63 10.85 22.41
C ARG A 102 2.87 10.80 23.31
N GLY A 103 4.00 11.26 22.80
CA GLY A 103 5.25 11.28 23.52
C GLY A 103 5.83 9.91 23.85
N ALA A 104 5.35 8.84 23.19
CA ALA A 104 5.82 7.47 23.42
C ALA A 104 7.34 7.36 23.44
N GLY A 105 7.88 6.61 24.39
CA GLY A 105 9.32 6.34 24.47
C GLY A 105 9.80 5.40 23.35
N SER A 106 11.10 5.44 23.07
CA SER A 106 11.72 4.64 21.98
C SER A 106 11.46 3.13 22.12
N GLY A 107 11.39 2.60 23.33
CA GLY A 107 11.08 1.18 23.58
C GLY A 107 9.66 0.79 23.17
N VAL A 108 8.68 1.66 23.38
CA VAL A 108 7.30 1.44 22.96
C VAL A 108 7.19 1.51 21.45
N ILE A 109 7.82 2.52 20.83
CA ILE A 109 7.86 2.69 19.38
C ILE A 109 8.50 1.45 18.73
N LYS A 110 9.61 0.94 19.29
CA LYS A 110 10.27 -0.25 18.78
C LYS A 110 9.33 -1.47 18.77
N LYS A 111 8.65 -1.73 19.88
CA LYS A 111 7.70 -2.84 20.01
C LYS A 111 6.55 -2.77 18.98
N GLU A 112 5.97 -1.59 18.80
CA GLU A 112 4.88 -1.42 17.84
C GLU A 112 5.38 -1.50 16.38
N LEU A 113 6.58 -0.99 16.07
CA LEU A 113 7.19 -1.13 14.74
C LEU A 113 7.45 -2.59 14.37
N GLU A 114 7.93 -3.39 15.33
CA GLU A 114 8.17 -4.82 15.15
C GLU A 114 6.86 -5.60 15.02
N LYS A 115 5.89 -5.31 15.87
CA LYS A 115 4.57 -5.94 15.87
C LYS A 115 3.81 -5.76 14.56
N GLU A 116 3.83 -4.56 13.99
CA GLU A 116 3.18 -4.24 12.72
C GLU A 116 4.08 -4.51 11.50
N ALA A 117 5.31 -5.00 11.71
CA ALA A 117 6.31 -5.26 10.67
C ALA A 117 6.44 -4.09 9.66
N ILE A 118 6.47 -2.85 10.18
CA ILE A 118 6.43 -1.63 9.35
C ILE A 118 7.64 -1.54 8.43
N VAL A 119 8.82 -1.95 8.89
CA VAL A 119 10.05 -1.90 8.09
C VAL A 119 9.91 -2.81 6.86
N GLU A 120 9.42 -4.03 7.05
CA GLU A 120 9.19 -4.95 5.94
C GLU A 120 8.11 -4.44 4.97
N ARG A 121 7.02 -3.89 5.51
CA ARG A 121 5.96 -3.28 4.69
C ARG A 121 6.48 -2.09 3.89
N TRP A 122 7.38 -1.30 4.46
CA TRP A 122 8.05 -0.23 3.75
C TRP A 122 8.94 -0.77 2.63
N ASP A 123 9.80 -1.73 2.90
CA ASP A 123 10.75 -2.29 1.92
C ASP A 123 10.03 -2.98 0.75
N LYS A 124 8.89 -3.61 1.00
CA LYS A 124 8.00 -4.18 -0.03
C LYS A 124 7.28 -3.12 -0.87
N SER A 125 7.22 -1.87 -0.41
CA SER A 125 6.53 -0.80 -1.13
C SER A 125 7.23 -0.44 -2.44
N SER A 126 6.45 -0.12 -3.47
CA SER A 126 7.00 0.29 -4.77
C SER A 126 7.86 1.56 -4.66
N TRP A 127 7.59 2.39 -3.67
CA TRP A 127 8.37 3.60 -3.43
C TRP A 127 9.76 3.30 -2.88
N ALA A 128 9.88 2.45 -1.85
CA ALA A 128 11.17 2.01 -1.31
C ALA A 128 12.00 1.30 -2.40
N GLN A 129 11.37 0.40 -3.15
CA GLN A 129 12.03 -0.31 -4.26
C GLN A 129 12.56 0.64 -5.34
N LYS A 130 11.79 1.67 -5.72
CA LYS A 130 12.24 2.69 -6.68
C LYS A 130 13.44 3.49 -6.13
N ARG A 131 13.43 3.82 -4.84
CA ARG A 131 14.57 4.49 -4.20
C ARG A 131 15.81 3.61 -4.19
N ALA A 132 15.69 2.38 -3.73
CA ALA A 132 16.79 1.42 -3.72
C ALA A 132 17.38 1.18 -5.12
N ALA A 133 16.52 1.08 -6.14
CA ALA A 133 16.96 0.97 -7.53
C ALA A 133 17.67 2.24 -8.03
N LEU A 134 17.27 3.43 -7.56
CA LEU A 134 17.93 4.68 -7.88
C LEU A 134 19.31 4.77 -7.24
N GLU A 135 19.43 4.39 -5.97
CA GLU A 135 20.71 4.33 -5.25
C GLU A 135 21.67 3.35 -5.89
N LYS A 136 21.20 2.14 -6.21
CA LYS A 136 22.00 1.16 -6.95
C LYS A 136 22.52 1.71 -8.28
N ARG A 137 21.70 2.44 -9.02
CA ARG A 137 22.11 3.05 -10.29
C ARG A 137 23.13 4.18 -10.11
N ARG A 138 23.03 4.93 -9.01
CA ARG A 138 23.98 6.01 -8.70
C ARG A 138 25.36 5.47 -8.27
N SER A 139 25.36 4.34 -7.57
CA SER A 139 26.60 3.69 -7.10
C SER A 139 27.31 2.88 -8.17
N LEU A 140 26.70 2.66 -9.35
CA LEU A 140 27.35 1.94 -10.45
C LEU A 140 28.55 2.72 -10.99
N ASN A 141 29.64 1.99 -11.20
CA ASN A 141 30.79 2.47 -11.97
C ASN A 141 30.45 2.51 -13.48
N ASP A 142 31.36 3.04 -14.29
CA ASP A 142 31.14 3.20 -15.74
C ASP A 142 30.94 1.85 -16.44
N PHE A 143 31.75 0.84 -16.12
CA PHE A 143 31.58 -0.50 -16.68
C PHE A 143 30.23 -1.13 -16.31
N GLY A 144 29.77 -0.94 -15.08
CA GLY A 144 28.44 -1.38 -14.66
C GLY A 144 27.31 -0.67 -15.42
N ARG A 145 27.46 0.63 -15.71
CA ARG A 145 26.51 1.39 -16.55
C ARG A 145 26.46 0.87 -17.98
N PHE A 146 27.61 0.54 -18.56
CA PHE A 146 27.70 -0.09 -19.87
C PHE A 146 26.95 -1.43 -19.88
N GLY A 147 27.18 -2.31 -18.90
CA GLY A 147 26.47 -3.58 -18.76
C GLY A 147 24.94 -3.41 -18.69
N VAL A 148 24.47 -2.41 -17.91
CA VAL A 148 23.05 -2.07 -17.84
C VAL A 148 22.51 -1.59 -19.19
N MET A 149 23.28 -0.83 -19.96
CA MET A 149 22.90 -0.38 -21.30
C MET A 149 22.70 -1.57 -22.25
N LEU A 150 23.64 -2.53 -22.28
CA LEU A 150 23.53 -3.75 -23.06
C LEU A 150 22.30 -4.59 -22.69
N ALA A 151 22.06 -4.77 -21.38
CA ALA A 151 20.90 -5.52 -20.89
C ALA A 151 19.56 -4.85 -21.29
N LYS A 152 19.50 -3.52 -21.24
CA LYS A 152 18.33 -2.75 -21.71
C LYS A 152 18.12 -2.91 -23.21
N LYS A 153 19.20 -2.91 -24.01
CA LYS A 153 19.14 -3.13 -25.45
C LYS A 153 18.59 -4.52 -25.75
N ALA A 154 19.14 -5.55 -25.13
CA ALA A 154 18.69 -6.94 -25.30
C ALA A 154 17.20 -7.12 -24.93
N ARG A 155 16.75 -6.55 -23.82
CA ARG A 155 15.34 -6.55 -23.41
C ARG A 155 14.44 -5.88 -24.45
N ARG A 156 14.82 -4.71 -24.94
CA ARG A 156 14.06 -3.97 -25.95
C ARG A 156 13.95 -4.73 -27.26
N ASP A 157 15.05 -5.38 -27.68
CA ASP A 157 15.07 -6.19 -28.90
C ASP A 157 14.18 -7.44 -28.77
N ALA A 158 14.16 -8.08 -27.60
CA ALA A 158 13.25 -9.20 -27.33
C ALA A 158 11.77 -8.78 -27.43
N VAL A 159 11.41 -7.66 -26.79
CA VAL A 159 10.05 -7.09 -26.87
C VAL A 159 9.70 -6.72 -28.31
N ARG A 160 10.62 -6.09 -29.04
CA ARG A 160 10.43 -5.70 -30.44
C ARG A 160 10.13 -6.92 -31.33
N LYS A 161 10.90 -8.00 -31.13
CA LYS A 161 10.69 -9.26 -31.84
C LYS A 161 9.31 -9.87 -31.55
N SER A 162 8.88 -9.88 -30.29
CA SER A 162 7.57 -10.41 -29.91
C SER A 162 6.41 -9.59 -30.50
N VAL A 163 6.52 -8.27 -30.47
CA VAL A 163 5.52 -7.35 -31.08
C VAL A 163 5.47 -7.55 -32.61
N PHE A 164 6.61 -7.69 -33.24
CA PHE A 164 6.66 -7.95 -34.71
C PHE A 164 5.99 -9.29 -35.07
N LYS A 165 6.25 -10.32 -34.27
CA LYS A 165 5.61 -11.63 -34.46
C LYS A 165 4.10 -11.57 -34.29
N ALA A 166 3.62 -10.87 -33.25
CA ALA A 166 2.19 -10.67 -33.01
C ALA A 166 1.50 -9.90 -34.13
N LYS A 167 2.13 -8.83 -34.65
CA LYS A 167 1.58 -8.08 -35.81
C LYS A 167 1.53 -8.87 -37.12
N LYS A 168 2.39 -9.87 -37.28
CA LYS A 168 2.41 -10.71 -38.50
C LYS A 168 1.36 -11.83 -38.44
N SER A 169 0.88 -12.17 -37.21
CA SER A 169 -0.14 -13.22 -37.01
C SER A 169 -1.58 -12.66 -36.97
N THR A 170 -1.74 -11.35 -37.08
CA THR A 170 -3.03 -10.65 -37.22
C THR A 170 -3.22 -10.23 -38.67
#